data_34133a71d94a2365a948eada9e1d2334
#
_entry.id   34133a71d94a2365a948eada9e1d2334
#
_cell.length_a   1.000
_cell.length_b   1.000
_cell.length_c   1.000
_cell.angle_alpha   90.00
_cell.angle_beta   90.00
_cell.angle_gamma   90.00
#
_symmetry.space_group_name_H-M   'P 1'
#
loop_
_entity.id
_entity.type
_entity.pdbx_description
1 polymer ?
#
loop_
_entity_poly.entity_id
_entity_poly.type
_entity_poly.pdbx_seq_one_letter_code
_entity_poly.pdbx_strand_id
1 'polypeptide(L)'
;MSEGPKIAFIGAGSARWTSRILADIFLNEGLRGSEIWLMDINDYRLNLISTLARRYVEELKLPAKIHATMNREEAIRDADFVISTALPKGYMYYEKMRDVSEECGYYRGINSVEWNYVGDYHTIWGYYLFKLHIDIAKDIEELASDAWFFIVSNPVLELTTMVGREAKVNVAGICHGFLGYRSAIEVLAMRLAKEKLGKNITPYCAAHRNECYKEIMQLIDLEEIEVEMKGLNHVTWLTKFQYKGEDAYKYLDDWIREDAEEYWSVWREHTMSPWDLDLCPAAIDMYKTYGYLPIGDSVRGGTWKYHWDLRTKQYWYGPYGGPDSEMGCAIRILHVRRNVGEMARIAFDTSKPVSQSIPLKPSGEVIVTLMNSIYNDKPADSYEIPFFDGQIRAPIYVNVMNKETIPNLPKNIAVETHVKVDGKGIHPIPKDAIPDSLYKYAMLPRITRLEWALEANLRGGRDALFQWLIVDMRTKSMKQIDDVIDAILKLPGNEEMAKHFS
;
A
#
# COMPACT_ATOMS: atom_id res chain seq x y z
N MET A 1 10.67 32.23 13.72
CA MET A 1 9.79 31.07 13.37
C MET A 1 10.61 29.86 13.71
N SER A 2 10.09 28.91 14.47
CA SER A 2 10.77 27.64 14.71
C SER A 2 11.05 26.99 13.35
N GLU A 3 12.27 26.52 13.14
CA GLU A 3 12.57 25.69 12.00
C GLU A 3 11.69 24.44 12.11
N GLY A 4 11.06 24.00 11.00
CA GLY A 4 10.29 22.77 10.95
C GLY A 4 11.22 21.54 10.97
N PRO A 5 10.67 20.31 11.00
CA PRO A 5 11.48 19.08 11.03
C PRO A 5 12.31 18.91 9.76
N LYS A 6 13.43 18.18 9.88
CA LYS A 6 14.19 17.67 8.74
C LYS A 6 13.55 16.37 8.28
N ILE A 7 13.10 16.33 7.01
CA ILE A 7 12.42 15.19 6.39
C ILE A 7 13.24 14.68 5.20
N ALA A 8 13.74 13.45 5.27
CA ALA A 8 14.49 12.82 4.22
C ALA A 8 13.62 11.85 3.42
N PHE A 9 13.55 12.03 2.09
CA PHE A 9 12.89 11.10 1.17
C PHE A 9 13.92 10.24 0.45
N ILE A 10 13.86 8.93 0.61
CA ILE A 10 14.68 7.96 -0.10
C ILE A 10 13.86 7.32 -1.22
N GLY A 11 14.30 7.55 -2.48
CA GLY A 11 13.51 7.23 -3.67
C GLY A 11 12.57 8.38 -4.06
N ALA A 12 13.01 9.62 -3.84
CA ALA A 12 12.23 10.84 -4.09
C ALA A 12 11.77 11.02 -5.54
N GLY A 13 12.40 10.35 -6.51
CA GLY A 13 11.98 10.32 -7.92
C GLY A 13 10.65 9.60 -8.17
N SER A 14 9.97 9.13 -7.11
CA SER A 14 8.61 8.60 -7.18
C SER A 14 7.60 9.72 -7.45
N ALA A 15 7.34 9.97 -8.74
CA ALA A 15 6.48 11.07 -9.19
C ALA A 15 5.09 11.07 -8.55
N ARG A 16 4.55 9.91 -8.20
CA ARG A 16 3.23 9.78 -7.59
C ARG A 16 3.25 9.99 -6.09
N TRP A 17 4.13 9.28 -5.38
CA TRP A 17 4.13 9.28 -3.91
C TRP A 17 4.76 10.54 -3.34
N THR A 18 5.96 10.87 -3.81
CA THR A 18 6.68 12.04 -3.30
C THR A 18 5.89 13.33 -3.51
N SER A 19 5.31 13.54 -4.69
CA SER A 19 4.53 14.75 -4.97
C SER A 19 3.28 14.88 -4.08
N ARG A 20 2.62 13.77 -3.75
CA ARG A 20 1.45 13.76 -2.86
C ARG A 20 1.83 14.11 -1.42
N ILE A 21 2.88 13.46 -0.91
CA ILE A 21 3.35 13.72 0.46
C ILE A 21 3.87 15.17 0.57
N LEU A 22 4.58 15.68 -0.44
CA LEU A 22 4.99 17.08 -0.49
C LEU A 22 3.80 18.03 -0.46
N ALA A 23 2.75 17.75 -1.23
CA ALA A 23 1.54 18.57 -1.20
C ALA A 23 0.92 18.63 0.20
N ASP A 24 0.81 17.48 0.88
CA ASP A 24 0.27 17.43 2.24
C ASP A 24 1.17 18.16 3.26
N ILE A 25 2.51 18.05 3.13
CA ILE A 25 3.46 18.83 3.96
C ILE A 25 3.27 20.32 3.77
N PHE A 26 3.15 20.78 2.52
CA PHE A 26 2.99 22.21 2.20
C PHE A 26 1.64 22.76 2.67
N LEU A 27 0.60 21.95 2.71
CA LEU A 27 -0.72 22.31 3.23
C LEU A 27 -0.78 22.29 4.76
N ASN A 28 0.11 21.55 5.43
CA ASN A 28 0.09 21.38 6.88
C ASN A 28 0.84 22.53 7.56
N GLU A 29 0.14 23.32 8.38
CA GLU A 29 0.71 24.48 9.07
C GLU A 29 1.89 24.14 9.99
N GLY A 30 1.85 22.95 10.62
CA GLY A 30 2.91 22.49 11.53
C GLY A 30 4.16 21.96 10.83
N LEU A 31 4.07 21.66 9.52
CA LEU A 31 5.17 21.04 8.75
C LEU A 31 5.62 21.87 7.54
N ARG A 32 4.87 22.88 7.10
CA ARG A 32 5.20 23.65 5.90
C ARG A 32 6.52 24.43 5.96
N GLY A 33 7.16 24.50 7.13
CA GLY A 33 8.48 25.07 7.36
C GLY A 33 9.63 24.05 7.38
N SER A 34 9.36 22.79 7.01
CA SER A 34 10.34 21.71 7.04
C SER A 34 11.53 21.92 6.13
N GLU A 35 12.67 21.35 6.56
CA GLU A 35 13.84 21.15 5.72
C GLU A 35 13.70 19.79 5.01
N ILE A 36 13.45 19.81 3.70
CA ILE A 36 13.12 18.62 2.91
C ILE A 36 14.31 18.19 2.06
N TRP A 37 14.80 16.98 2.31
CA TRP A 37 15.89 16.36 1.58
C TRP A 37 15.34 15.30 0.64
N LEU A 38 15.47 15.54 -0.67
CA LEU A 38 15.04 14.63 -1.73
C LEU A 38 16.25 13.86 -2.22
N MET A 39 16.24 12.54 -2.01
CA MET A 39 17.32 11.66 -2.45
C MET A 39 16.78 10.65 -3.47
N ASP A 40 17.45 10.53 -4.61
CA ASP A 40 17.22 9.46 -5.60
C ASP A 40 18.51 9.17 -6.38
N ILE A 41 18.68 7.94 -6.84
CA ILE A 41 19.79 7.54 -7.70
C ILE A 41 19.55 7.87 -9.18
N ASN A 42 18.33 8.25 -9.55
CA ASN A 42 17.95 8.68 -10.89
C ASN A 42 17.98 10.22 -10.96
N ASP A 43 19.05 10.79 -11.49
CA ASP A 43 19.27 12.23 -11.58
C ASP A 43 18.12 12.97 -12.27
N TYR A 44 17.62 12.44 -13.39
CA TYR A 44 16.51 13.05 -14.11
C TYR A 44 15.24 13.16 -13.26
N ARG A 45 14.86 12.08 -12.56
CA ARG A 45 13.68 12.08 -11.69
C ARG A 45 13.87 12.94 -10.44
N LEU A 46 15.07 12.91 -9.87
CA LEU A 46 15.44 13.77 -8.75
C LEU A 46 15.33 15.25 -9.12
N ASN A 47 15.91 15.64 -10.27
CA ASN A 47 15.81 17.01 -10.78
C ASN A 47 14.36 17.41 -11.05
N LEU A 48 13.55 16.52 -11.64
CA LEU A 48 12.14 16.77 -11.90
C LEU A 48 11.37 17.11 -10.61
N ILE A 49 11.46 16.25 -9.60
CA ILE A 49 10.71 16.43 -8.34
C ILE A 49 11.24 17.60 -7.53
N SER A 50 12.56 17.80 -7.47
CA SER A 50 13.15 18.93 -6.75
C SER A 50 12.82 20.27 -7.41
N THR A 51 12.77 20.33 -8.75
CA THR A 51 12.33 21.53 -9.47
C THR A 51 10.86 21.83 -9.18
N LEU A 52 9.99 20.82 -9.23
CA LEU A 52 8.58 20.97 -8.88
C LEU A 52 8.42 21.50 -7.44
N ALA A 53 9.11 20.90 -6.47
CA ALA A 53 9.04 21.30 -5.07
C ALA A 53 9.53 22.74 -4.84
N ARG A 54 10.68 23.12 -5.42
CA ARG A 54 11.23 24.50 -5.31
C ARG A 54 10.28 25.53 -5.91
N ARG A 55 9.65 25.22 -7.05
CA ARG A 55 8.67 26.12 -7.68
C ARG A 55 7.44 26.32 -6.79
N TYR A 56 6.91 25.29 -6.13
CA TYR A 56 5.83 25.46 -5.15
C TYR A 56 6.26 26.35 -3.98
N VAL A 57 7.45 26.13 -3.43
CA VAL A 57 7.99 26.93 -2.33
C VAL A 57 8.10 28.40 -2.73
N GLU A 58 8.61 28.69 -3.91
CA GLU A 58 8.77 30.06 -4.43
C GLU A 58 7.41 30.72 -4.72
N GLU A 59 6.56 30.05 -5.51
CA GLU A 59 5.26 30.58 -5.95
C GLU A 59 4.30 30.84 -4.79
N LEU A 60 4.28 29.96 -3.79
CA LEU A 60 3.39 30.06 -2.63
C LEU A 60 4.05 30.71 -1.42
N LYS A 61 5.32 31.16 -1.56
CA LYS A 61 6.12 31.78 -0.50
C LYS A 61 6.16 30.96 0.79
N LEU A 62 6.34 29.62 0.62
CA LEU A 62 6.41 28.71 1.75
C LEU A 62 7.76 28.85 2.47
N PRO A 63 7.81 28.66 3.79
CA PRO A 63 9.06 28.71 4.55
C PRO A 63 9.94 27.46 4.43
N ALA A 64 9.52 26.44 3.66
CA ALA A 64 10.26 25.21 3.45
C ALA A 64 11.59 25.41 2.72
N LYS A 65 12.57 24.56 3.03
CA LYS A 65 13.85 24.46 2.31
C LYS A 65 13.92 23.15 1.55
N ILE A 66 14.31 23.18 0.26
CA ILE A 66 14.37 21.99 -0.60
C ILE A 66 15.81 21.70 -0.99
N HIS A 67 16.31 20.55 -0.55
CA HIS A 67 17.61 19.98 -0.91
C HIS A 67 17.43 18.78 -1.82
N ALA A 68 18.37 18.53 -2.71
CA ALA A 68 18.38 17.37 -3.59
C ALA A 68 19.79 16.78 -3.61
N THR A 69 19.88 15.47 -3.39
CA THR A 69 21.16 14.77 -3.35
C THR A 69 21.03 13.36 -3.90
N MET A 70 22.12 12.81 -4.41
CA MET A 70 22.26 11.38 -4.75
C MET A 70 22.92 10.56 -3.62
N ASN A 71 23.33 11.24 -2.54
CA ASN A 71 23.94 10.62 -1.37
C ASN A 71 22.90 10.38 -0.26
N ARG A 72 22.66 9.11 0.06
CA ARG A 72 21.65 8.70 1.06
C ARG A 72 22.03 9.15 2.47
N GLU A 73 23.30 9.01 2.85
CA GLU A 73 23.78 9.40 4.19
C GLU A 73 23.64 10.92 4.42
N GLU A 74 23.89 11.73 3.38
CA GLU A 74 23.71 13.18 3.45
C GLU A 74 22.23 13.55 3.71
N ALA A 75 21.31 12.86 3.08
CA ALA A 75 19.89 13.08 3.28
C ALA A 75 19.44 12.66 4.70
N ILE A 76 19.91 11.50 5.19
CA ILE A 76 19.48 10.92 6.48
C ILE A 76 20.10 11.64 7.68
N ARG A 77 21.33 12.15 7.59
CA ARG A 77 22.04 12.78 8.71
C ARG A 77 21.17 13.81 9.42
N ASP A 78 21.00 13.68 10.73
CA ASP A 78 20.21 14.56 11.60
C ASP A 78 18.74 14.72 11.16
N ALA A 79 18.16 13.76 10.43
CA ALA A 79 16.76 13.79 10.05
C ALA A 79 15.86 13.47 11.26
N ASP A 80 14.69 14.12 11.35
CA ASP A 80 13.61 13.76 12.28
C ASP A 80 12.76 12.64 11.68
N PHE A 81 12.63 12.64 10.35
CA PHE A 81 11.81 11.65 9.61
C PHE A 81 12.53 11.20 8.35
N VAL A 82 12.54 9.88 8.15
CA VAL A 82 13.03 9.25 6.91
C VAL A 82 11.88 8.49 6.25
N ILE A 83 11.60 8.79 4.98
CA ILE A 83 10.50 8.22 4.23
C ILE A 83 11.04 7.44 3.04
N SER A 84 10.81 6.12 2.98
CA SER A 84 11.18 5.31 1.80
C SER A 84 10.00 5.12 0.86
N THR A 85 10.14 5.61 -0.37
CA THR A 85 9.23 5.36 -1.50
C THR A 85 9.95 4.65 -2.65
N ALA A 86 11.13 4.08 -2.37
CA ALA A 86 12.03 3.51 -3.36
C ALA A 86 11.54 2.15 -3.89
N LEU A 87 11.67 1.95 -5.20
CA LEU A 87 11.55 0.66 -5.85
C LEU A 87 12.87 0.40 -6.62
N PRO A 88 13.85 -0.28 -6.00
CA PRO A 88 15.11 -0.61 -6.67
C PRO A 88 14.85 -1.37 -7.98
N LYS A 89 15.68 -1.12 -9.00
CA LYS A 89 15.58 -1.72 -10.34
C LYS A 89 14.34 -1.28 -11.16
N GLY A 90 13.24 -0.87 -10.53
CA GLY A 90 12.03 -0.39 -11.19
C GLY A 90 11.15 -1.46 -11.85
N TYR A 91 9.96 -1.07 -12.29
CA TYR A 91 8.93 -2.01 -12.76
C TYR A 91 9.34 -2.90 -13.93
N MET A 92 10.11 -2.39 -14.89
CA MET A 92 10.51 -3.17 -16.08
C MET A 92 11.41 -4.36 -15.73
N TYR A 93 12.24 -4.22 -14.69
CA TYR A 93 13.06 -5.31 -14.19
C TYR A 93 12.19 -6.43 -13.59
N TYR A 94 11.19 -6.08 -12.78
CA TYR A 94 10.29 -7.07 -12.19
C TYR A 94 9.38 -7.73 -13.23
N GLU A 95 8.96 -7.00 -14.27
CA GLU A 95 8.25 -7.61 -15.40
C GLU A 95 9.12 -8.66 -16.10
N LYS A 96 10.41 -8.36 -16.32
CA LYS A 96 11.33 -9.32 -16.92
C LYS A 96 11.48 -10.59 -16.05
N MET A 97 11.52 -10.46 -14.74
CA MET A 97 11.55 -11.61 -13.83
C MET A 97 10.26 -12.44 -13.90
N ARG A 98 9.09 -11.77 -14.02
CA ARG A 98 7.81 -12.46 -14.23
C ARG A 98 7.78 -13.23 -15.54
N ASP A 99 8.20 -12.63 -16.64
CA ASP A 99 8.28 -13.29 -17.94
C ASP A 99 9.11 -14.57 -17.87
N VAL A 100 10.31 -14.49 -17.31
CA VAL A 100 11.22 -15.64 -17.15
C VAL A 100 10.62 -16.72 -16.24
N SER A 101 9.92 -16.30 -15.17
CA SER A 101 9.23 -17.24 -14.28
C SER A 101 8.09 -17.96 -15.00
N GLU A 102 7.34 -17.29 -15.84
CA GLU A 102 6.26 -17.87 -16.65
C GLU A 102 6.80 -18.84 -17.70
N GLU A 103 7.93 -18.53 -18.33
CA GLU A 103 8.63 -19.46 -19.24
C GLU A 103 9.03 -20.76 -18.52
N CYS A 104 9.30 -20.69 -17.20
CA CYS A 104 9.58 -21.86 -16.35
C CYS A 104 8.29 -22.50 -15.77
N GLY A 105 7.10 -22.06 -16.19
CA GLY A 105 5.81 -22.64 -15.78
C GLY A 105 5.22 -22.05 -14.49
N TYR A 106 5.73 -20.93 -13.99
CA TYR A 106 5.20 -20.23 -12.83
C TYR A 106 4.37 -19.02 -13.29
N TYR A 107 3.12 -19.26 -13.64
CA TYR A 107 2.22 -18.24 -14.07
C TYR A 107 1.96 -17.20 -12.97
N ARG A 108 1.89 -15.90 -13.33
CA ARG A 108 1.71 -14.80 -12.40
C ARG A 108 0.31 -14.76 -11.77
N GLY A 109 0.24 -14.58 -10.44
CA GLY A 109 -0.99 -14.20 -9.75
C GLY A 109 -1.22 -12.69 -9.81
N ILE A 110 -2.31 -12.21 -9.23
CA ILE A 110 -2.59 -10.77 -9.09
C ILE A 110 -2.13 -10.20 -7.76
N ASN A 111 -1.83 -11.03 -6.82
CA ASN A 111 -1.22 -10.66 -5.55
C ASN A 111 0.05 -11.47 -5.33
N SER A 112 1.12 -10.82 -5.57
CA SER A 112 2.45 -11.34 -5.39
C SER A 112 2.82 -11.61 -3.94
N VAL A 113 2.16 -10.95 -3.01
CA VAL A 113 2.51 -11.02 -1.59
C VAL A 113 2.13 -12.37 -0.99
N GLU A 114 0.96 -12.90 -1.32
CA GLU A 114 0.42 -14.11 -0.69
C GLU A 114 0.59 -15.38 -1.53
N TRP A 115 0.45 -15.28 -2.85
CA TRP A 115 0.29 -16.46 -3.69
C TRP A 115 1.21 -16.53 -4.91
N ASN A 116 1.88 -15.43 -5.25
CA ASN A 116 2.84 -15.42 -6.34
C ASN A 116 4.28 -15.50 -5.83
N TYR A 117 4.75 -16.70 -5.54
CA TYR A 117 6.07 -16.94 -4.96
C TYR A 117 7.23 -16.67 -5.90
N VAL A 118 6.98 -16.60 -7.20
CA VAL A 118 8.03 -16.52 -8.21
C VAL A 118 7.78 -15.33 -9.13
N GLY A 119 8.83 -14.60 -9.46
CA GLY A 119 8.77 -13.51 -10.43
C GLY A 119 8.26 -12.19 -9.88
N ASP A 120 8.18 -12.03 -8.56
CA ASP A 120 7.68 -10.81 -7.95
C ASP A 120 8.64 -10.22 -6.91
N TYR A 121 8.68 -8.88 -6.85
CA TYR A 121 9.56 -8.15 -5.92
C TYR A 121 9.10 -8.22 -4.46
N HIS A 122 7.85 -8.59 -4.21
CA HIS A 122 7.30 -8.73 -2.87
C HIS A 122 7.74 -10.01 -2.15
N THR A 123 8.30 -10.96 -2.87
CA THR A 123 8.52 -12.31 -2.36
C THR A 123 9.99 -12.69 -2.42
N ILE A 124 10.26 -13.92 -2.84
CA ILE A 124 11.57 -14.53 -2.91
C ILE A 124 12.62 -13.71 -3.67
N TRP A 125 12.18 -12.92 -4.67
CA TRP A 125 13.07 -12.09 -5.49
C TRP A 125 13.18 -10.64 -4.99
N GLY A 126 12.77 -10.39 -3.75
CA GLY A 126 12.82 -9.08 -3.11
C GLY A 126 14.21 -8.63 -2.65
N TYR A 127 15.30 -9.38 -2.91
CA TYR A 127 16.65 -9.15 -2.41
C TYR A 127 17.07 -7.67 -2.39
N TYR A 128 16.93 -6.95 -3.50
CA TYR A 128 17.35 -5.54 -3.57
C TYR A 128 16.48 -4.61 -2.72
N LEU A 129 15.20 -4.96 -2.50
CA LEU A 129 14.32 -4.21 -1.59
C LEU A 129 14.71 -4.43 -0.14
N PHE A 130 14.94 -5.68 0.25
CA PHE A 130 15.33 -6.03 1.62
C PHE A 130 16.69 -5.42 1.95
N LYS A 131 17.68 -5.58 1.07
CA LYS A 131 19.00 -4.99 1.23
C LYS A 131 18.93 -3.47 1.39
N LEU A 132 18.22 -2.78 0.51
CA LEU A 132 18.08 -1.32 0.59
C LEU A 132 17.50 -0.88 1.94
N HIS A 133 16.44 -1.53 2.43
CA HIS A 133 15.77 -1.09 3.64
C HIS A 133 16.58 -1.39 4.91
N ILE A 134 17.34 -2.48 4.93
CA ILE A 134 18.28 -2.74 6.03
C ILE A 134 19.45 -1.76 6.03
N ASP A 135 19.96 -1.39 4.84
CA ASP A 135 21.01 -0.40 4.72
C ASP A 135 20.52 1.00 5.15
N ILE A 136 19.28 1.39 4.80
CA ILE A 136 18.66 2.64 5.28
C ILE A 136 18.53 2.60 6.81
N ALA A 137 18.05 1.49 7.38
CA ALA A 137 17.89 1.37 8.83
C ALA A 137 19.22 1.51 9.58
N LYS A 138 20.31 0.95 9.05
CA LYS A 138 21.67 1.11 9.62
C LYS A 138 22.16 2.55 9.52
N ASP A 139 21.93 3.23 8.40
CA ASP A 139 22.28 4.65 8.26
C ASP A 139 21.49 5.50 9.26
N ILE A 140 20.24 5.18 9.55
CA ILE A 140 19.41 5.88 10.56
C ILE A 140 19.98 5.63 11.97
N GLU A 141 20.34 4.39 12.32
CA GLU A 141 20.95 4.08 13.60
C GLU A 141 22.22 4.91 13.84
N GLU A 142 23.04 5.11 12.80
CA GLU A 142 24.31 5.82 12.90
C GLU A 142 24.17 7.35 12.83
N LEU A 143 23.27 7.85 11.97
CA LEU A 143 23.26 9.26 11.55
C LEU A 143 22.06 10.06 12.08
N ALA A 144 21.00 9.36 12.55
CA ALA A 144 19.73 9.97 12.98
C ALA A 144 18.95 9.04 13.92
N SER A 145 19.57 8.60 15.03
CA SER A 145 19.07 7.51 15.90
C SER A 145 17.66 7.71 16.47
N ASP A 146 17.21 8.96 16.62
CA ASP A 146 15.88 9.30 17.14
C ASP A 146 14.82 9.42 16.03
N ALA A 147 15.23 9.37 14.76
CA ALA A 147 14.34 9.52 13.63
C ALA A 147 13.27 8.42 13.54
N TRP A 148 12.11 8.78 13.01
CA TRP A 148 11.09 7.82 12.59
C TRP A 148 11.32 7.40 11.14
N PHE A 149 11.41 6.10 10.91
CA PHE A 149 11.50 5.51 9.58
C PHE A 149 10.12 5.07 9.09
N PHE A 150 9.57 5.78 8.11
CA PHE A 150 8.30 5.44 7.45
C PHE A 150 8.54 4.69 6.15
N ILE A 151 8.10 3.44 6.10
CA ILE A 151 8.22 2.56 4.93
C ILE A 151 6.91 2.59 4.14
N VAL A 152 6.92 3.28 2.99
CA VAL A 152 5.80 3.31 2.03
C VAL A 152 6.00 2.29 0.90
N SER A 153 7.23 1.83 0.74
CA SER A 153 7.60 0.83 -0.27
C SER A 153 7.04 -0.55 0.08
N ASN A 154 6.45 -1.24 -0.90
CA ASN A 154 6.08 -2.64 -0.76
C ASN A 154 7.32 -3.55 -0.91
N PRO A 155 7.33 -4.68 -0.20
CA PRO A 155 6.28 -5.27 0.66
C PRO A 155 6.31 -4.72 2.10
N VAL A 156 5.33 -3.91 2.45
CA VAL A 156 5.30 -3.17 3.74
C VAL A 156 5.42 -4.11 4.95
N LEU A 157 4.72 -5.25 4.95
CA LEU A 157 4.76 -6.21 6.06
C LEU A 157 6.17 -6.76 6.30
N GLU A 158 6.79 -7.29 5.23
CA GLU A 158 8.11 -7.89 5.30
C GLU A 158 9.18 -6.87 5.68
N LEU A 159 9.17 -5.70 5.05
CA LEU A 159 10.17 -4.67 5.29
C LEU A 159 10.04 -4.07 6.69
N THR A 160 8.82 -3.82 7.17
CA THR A 160 8.59 -3.32 8.53
C THR A 160 8.98 -4.36 9.58
N THR A 161 8.64 -5.65 9.34
CA THR A 161 9.02 -6.74 10.24
C THR A 161 10.53 -6.91 10.29
N MET A 162 11.18 -6.92 9.13
CA MET A 162 12.65 -7.04 9.03
C MET A 162 13.34 -5.91 9.79
N VAL A 163 13.01 -4.66 9.48
CA VAL A 163 13.64 -3.50 10.13
C VAL A 163 13.37 -3.53 11.64
N GLY A 164 12.16 -3.86 12.07
CA GLY A 164 11.80 -3.94 13.49
C GLY A 164 12.50 -5.07 14.24
N ARG A 165 13.04 -6.10 13.55
CA ARG A 165 13.83 -7.19 14.13
C ARG A 165 15.33 -6.90 14.11
N GLU A 166 15.83 -6.36 13.01
CA GLU A 166 17.25 -6.29 12.69
C GLU A 166 17.90 -4.95 13.04
N ALA A 167 17.10 -3.91 13.35
CA ALA A 167 17.60 -2.57 13.61
C ALA A 167 16.93 -1.93 14.85
N LYS A 168 17.65 -1.00 15.50
CA LYS A 168 17.15 -0.23 16.65
C LYS A 168 16.65 1.14 16.20
N VAL A 169 15.62 1.16 15.36
CA VAL A 169 15.02 2.38 14.83
C VAL A 169 13.53 2.44 15.14
N ASN A 170 12.99 3.64 15.25
CA ASN A 170 11.55 3.84 15.29
C ASN A 170 10.98 3.60 13.89
N VAL A 171 10.25 2.52 13.67
CA VAL A 171 9.75 2.15 12.35
C VAL A 171 8.25 1.99 12.32
N ALA A 172 7.62 2.49 11.25
CA ALA A 172 6.24 2.18 10.91
C ALA A 172 6.08 2.02 9.39
N GLY A 173 5.36 0.98 8.99
CA GLY A 173 4.97 0.75 7.61
C GLY A 173 3.65 1.47 7.30
N ILE A 174 3.60 2.15 6.16
CA ILE A 174 2.46 2.95 5.75
C ILE A 174 1.77 2.31 4.55
N CYS A 175 0.49 2.00 4.71
CA CYS A 175 -0.39 1.53 3.65
C CYS A 175 -1.75 2.20 3.80
N HIS A 176 -2.44 2.47 2.70
CA HIS A 176 -3.80 2.99 2.70
C HIS A 176 -4.86 1.92 2.38
N GLY A 177 -4.45 0.65 2.31
CA GLY A 177 -5.35 -0.48 2.02
C GLY A 177 -6.52 -0.60 3.01
N PHE A 178 -6.31 -0.23 4.27
CA PHE A 178 -7.38 -0.22 5.28
C PHE A 178 -8.57 0.69 4.91
N LEU A 179 -8.38 1.72 4.08
CA LEU A 179 -9.45 2.60 3.61
C LEU A 179 -10.50 1.88 2.73
N GLY A 180 -10.24 0.64 2.32
CA GLY A 180 -11.20 -0.20 1.61
C GLY A 180 -12.48 -0.50 2.40
N TYR A 181 -12.51 -0.29 3.75
CA TYR A 181 -13.75 -0.39 4.53
C TYR A 181 -14.87 0.55 4.04
N ARG A 182 -14.50 1.62 3.31
CA ARG A 182 -15.46 2.55 2.71
C ARG A 182 -16.42 1.87 1.75
N SER A 183 -16.01 0.78 1.12
CA SER A 183 -16.90 0.00 0.24
C SER A 183 -18.07 -0.62 0.99
N ALA A 184 -17.89 -1.03 2.25
CA ALA A 184 -18.98 -1.49 3.10
C ALA A 184 -19.97 -0.34 3.44
N ILE A 185 -19.45 0.88 3.67
CA ILE A 185 -20.28 2.08 3.87
C ILE A 185 -21.05 2.41 2.59
N GLU A 186 -20.44 2.25 1.42
CA GLU A 186 -21.10 2.44 0.13
C GLU A 186 -22.28 1.47 -0.06
N VAL A 187 -22.09 0.20 0.30
CA VAL A 187 -23.18 -0.79 0.27
C VAL A 187 -24.30 -0.41 1.23
N LEU A 188 -24.00 0.01 2.46
CA LEU A 188 -24.97 0.51 3.41
C LEU A 188 -25.78 1.68 2.81
N ALA A 189 -25.11 2.64 2.17
CA ALA A 189 -25.75 3.78 1.50
C ALA A 189 -26.70 3.35 0.39
N MET A 190 -26.27 2.43 -0.47
CA MET A 190 -27.07 1.89 -1.56
C MET A 190 -28.34 1.20 -1.03
N ARG A 191 -28.20 0.38 0.02
CA ARG A 191 -29.34 -0.31 0.65
C ARG A 191 -30.34 0.67 1.27
N LEU A 192 -29.87 1.66 2.03
CA LEU A 192 -30.72 2.69 2.61
C LEU A 192 -31.45 3.53 1.53
N ALA A 193 -30.81 3.80 0.40
CA ALA A 193 -31.45 4.48 -0.72
C ALA A 193 -32.57 3.64 -1.35
N LYS A 194 -32.35 2.34 -1.50
CA LYS A 194 -33.38 1.40 -1.99
C LYS A 194 -34.57 1.35 -1.03
N GLU A 195 -34.31 1.22 0.25
CA GLU A 195 -35.35 1.10 1.29
C GLU A 195 -36.14 2.40 1.48
N LYS A 196 -35.46 3.55 1.55
CA LYS A 196 -36.09 4.84 1.92
C LYS A 196 -36.58 5.63 0.72
N LEU A 197 -35.92 5.53 -0.43
CA LEU A 197 -36.21 6.35 -1.60
C LEU A 197 -36.74 5.54 -2.79
N GLY A 198 -36.78 4.21 -2.69
CA GLY A 198 -37.09 3.31 -3.81
C GLY A 198 -36.12 3.43 -4.97
N LYS A 199 -34.90 3.95 -4.73
CA LYS A 199 -33.85 4.15 -5.76
C LYS A 199 -32.91 2.96 -5.79
N ASN A 200 -32.82 2.32 -6.97
CA ASN A 200 -31.76 1.35 -7.24
C ASN A 200 -30.55 2.11 -7.79
N ILE A 201 -29.45 2.12 -7.04
CA ILE A 201 -28.22 2.83 -7.41
C ILE A 201 -27.31 1.83 -8.11
N THR A 202 -27.10 2.04 -9.39
CA THR A 202 -26.21 1.19 -10.19
C THR A 202 -24.75 1.54 -9.97
N PRO A 203 -23.81 0.63 -10.25
CA PRO A 203 -22.36 0.90 -10.20
C PRO A 203 -21.92 2.04 -11.10
N TYR A 204 -22.69 2.35 -12.14
CA TYR A 204 -22.41 3.50 -13.00
C TYR A 204 -22.42 4.81 -12.20
N CYS A 205 -23.38 4.98 -11.30
CA CYS A 205 -23.43 6.10 -10.37
C CYS A 205 -22.24 6.05 -9.39
N ALA A 206 -21.90 4.89 -8.88
CA ALA A 206 -20.79 4.70 -7.94
C ALA A 206 -19.44 4.94 -8.64
N ALA A 207 -19.21 4.35 -9.82
CA ALA A 207 -17.96 4.47 -10.57
C ALA A 207 -17.68 5.90 -11.05
N HIS A 208 -18.72 6.65 -11.41
CA HIS A 208 -18.60 8.03 -11.89
C HIS A 208 -18.79 9.08 -10.79
N ARG A 209 -19.10 8.64 -9.56
CA ARG A 209 -19.26 9.52 -8.37
C ARG A 209 -20.07 10.77 -8.67
N ASN A 210 -21.18 10.59 -9.41
CA ASN A 210 -22.03 11.67 -9.83
C ASN A 210 -23.01 12.11 -8.69
N GLU A 211 -23.89 13.06 -8.98
CA GLU A 211 -24.79 13.65 -8.00
C GLU A 211 -25.69 12.63 -7.28
N CYS A 212 -26.11 11.55 -7.98
CA CYS A 212 -26.95 10.53 -7.33
C CYS A 212 -26.20 9.78 -6.20
N TYR A 213 -24.90 9.65 -6.34
CA TYR A 213 -24.09 9.02 -5.30
C TYR A 213 -23.92 9.93 -4.07
N LYS A 214 -23.78 11.23 -4.28
CA LYS A 214 -23.75 12.22 -3.20
C LYS A 214 -25.06 12.20 -2.39
N GLU A 215 -26.18 12.15 -3.08
CA GLU A 215 -27.50 12.10 -2.47
C GLU A 215 -27.66 10.90 -1.53
N ILE A 216 -27.19 9.71 -1.93
CA ILE A 216 -27.29 8.52 -1.08
C ILE A 216 -26.36 8.55 0.12
N MET A 217 -25.17 9.14 -0.02
CA MET A 217 -24.26 9.27 1.11
C MET A 217 -24.79 10.19 2.22
N GLN A 218 -25.68 11.13 1.90
CA GLN A 218 -26.39 11.96 2.88
C GLN A 218 -27.41 11.19 3.73
N LEU A 219 -27.76 9.96 3.33
CA LEU A 219 -28.65 9.09 4.11
C LEU A 219 -27.96 8.43 5.30
N ILE A 220 -26.65 8.48 5.34
CA ILE A 220 -25.83 7.87 6.38
C ILE A 220 -25.35 8.95 7.34
N ASP A 221 -25.51 8.69 8.62
CA ASP A 221 -24.77 9.39 9.65
C ASP A 221 -23.45 8.67 9.87
N LEU A 222 -22.35 9.28 9.41
CA LEU A 222 -21.01 8.68 9.47
C LEU A 222 -20.49 8.56 10.91
N GLU A 223 -21.01 9.37 11.85
CA GLU A 223 -20.63 9.29 13.27
C GLU A 223 -21.26 8.07 13.96
N GLU A 224 -22.33 7.51 13.39
CA GLU A 224 -23.00 6.31 13.88
C GLU A 224 -22.43 5.01 13.30
N ILE A 225 -21.31 5.09 12.54
CA ILE A 225 -20.62 3.93 11.97
C ILE A 225 -19.46 3.54 12.87
N GLU A 226 -19.45 2.27 13.29
CA GLU A 226 -18.31 1.69 13.98
C GLU A 226 -17.68 0.59 13.12
N VAL A 227 -16.37 0.73 12.88
CA VAL A 227 -15.59 -0.25 12.12
C VAL A 227 -14.37 -0.69 12.91
N GLU A 228 -14.01 -1.96 12.77
CA GLU A 228 -12.71 -2.46 13.22
C GLU A 228 -12.10 -3.35 12.14
N MET A 229 -10.86 -3.08 11.79
CA MET A 229 -10.07 -3.91 10.88
C MET A 229 -8.96 -4.61 11.68
N LYS A 230 -8.68 -5.86 11.33
CA LYS A 230 -7.61 -6.66 11.94
C LYS A 230 -6.89 -7.46 10.87
N GLY A 231 -5.58 -7.60 11.03
CA GLY A 231 -4.78 -8.45 10.17
C GLY A 231 -3.35 -8.01 9.97
N LEU A 232 -2.80 -8.46 8.87
CA LEU A 232 -1.47 -8.15 8.39
C LEU A 232 -1.59 -7.32 7.12
N ASN A 233 -0.60 -6.52 6.78
CA ASN A 233 -0.66 -5.74 5.55
C ASN A 233 -0.99 -6.61 4.33
N HIS A 234 -1.96 -6.17 3.54
CA HIS A 234 -2.57 -6.87 2.42
C HIS A 234 -3.31 -8.19 2.79
N VAL A 235 -3.52 -8.43 4.09
CA VAL A 235 -4.41 -9.49 4.61
C VAL A 235 -5.18 -8.94 5.80
N THR A 236 -5.88 -7.84 5.58
CA THR A 236 -6.66 -7.11 6.57
C THR A 236 -8.15 -7.31 6.31
N TRP A 237 -8.91 -7.51 7.37
CA TRP A 237 -10.33 -7.90 7.31
C TRP A 237 -11.16 -6.98 8.18
N LEU A 238 -12.36 -6.63 7.72
CA LEU A 238 -13.35 -5.85 8.47
C LEU A 238 -14.00 -6.79 9.50
N THR A 239 -13.49 -6.79 10.73
CA THR A 239 -13.95 -7.72 11.78
C THR A 239 -15.11 -7.16 12.61
N LYS A 240 -15.37 -5.86 12.53
CA LYS A 240 -16.55 -5.20 13.08
C LYS A 240 -17.09 -4.19 12.08
N PHE A 241 -18.38 -4.26 11.81
CA PHE A 241 -19.12 -3.28 11.02
C PHE A 241 -20.48 -3.06 11.64
N GLN A 242 -20.68 -1.91 12.26
CA GLN A 242 -21.94 -1.55 12.92
C GLN A 242 -22.44 -0.20 12.42
N TYR A 243 -23.74 -0.04 12.42
CA TYR A 243 -24.43 1.21 12.14
C TYR A 243 -25.54 1.41 13.16
N LYS A 244 -25.50 2.54 13.90
CA LYS A 244 -26.44 2.85 15.00
C LYS A 244 -26.48 1.75 16.07
N GLY A 245 -25.32 1.19 16.38
CA GLY A 245 -25.16 0.15 17.40
C GLY A 245 -25.61 -1.26 16.96
N GLU A 246 -26.14 -1.42 15.74
CA GLU A 246 -26.55 -2.73 15.20
C GLU A 246 -25.54 -3.26 14.19
N ASP A 247 -25.49 -4.60 14.04
CA ASP A 247 -24.68 -5.25 13.00
C ASP A 247 -25.12 -4.80 11.59
N ALA A 248 -24.20 -4.18 10.87
CA ALA A 248 -24.43 -3.65 9.54
C ALA A 248 -24.07 -4.65 8.41
N TYR A 249 -23.54 -5.83 8.73
CA TYR A 249 -23.32 -6.87 7.74
C TYR A 249 -24.63 -7.36 7.10
N LYS A 250 -25.77 -7.22 7.81
CA LYS A 250 -27.10 -7.49 7.24
C LYS A 250 -27.34 -6.75 5.92
N TYR A 251 -26.85 -5.51 5.79
CA TYR A 251 -27.00 -4.73 4.55
C TYR A 251 -26.12 -5.27 3.42
N LEU A 252 -24.94 -5.79 3.74
CA LEU A 252 -24.07 -6.47 2.76
C LEU A 252 -24.71 -7.78 2.29
N ASP A 253 -25.29 -8.58 3.21
CA ASP A 253 -25.98 -9.82 2.88
C ASP A 253 -27.18 -9.57 1.96
N ASP A 254 -27.96 -8.55 2.26
CA ASP A 254 -29.12 -8.16 1.44
C ASP A 254 -28.67 -7.65 0.05
N TRP A 255 -27.61 -6.85 -0.02
CA TRP A 255 -27.04 -6.39 -1.29
C TRP A 255 -26.51 -7.57 -2.12
N ILE A 256 -25.82 -8.53 -1.50
CA ILE A 256 -25.31 -9.71 -2.17
C ILE A 256 -26.45 -10.55 -2.78
N ARG A 257 -27.57 -10.66 -2.05
CA ARG A 257 -28.73 -11.46 -2.49
C ARG A 257 -29.51 -10.80 -3.62
N GLU A 258 -29.62 -9.47 -3.59
CA GLU A 258 -30.57 -8.76 -4.44
C GLU A 258 -29.92 -7.91 -5.55
N ASP A 259 -28.70 -7.39 -5.34
CA ASP A 259 -28.17 -6.32 -6.15
C ASP A 259 -26.80 -6.65 -6.78
N ALA A 260 -26.03 -7.58 -6.22
CA ALA A 260 -24.63 -7.81 -6.59
C ALA A 260 -24.44 -8.22 -8.06
N GLU A 261 -25.33 -9.05 -8.62
CA GLU A 261 -25.21 -9.51 -10.03
C GLU A 261 -25.39 -8.33 -11.01
N GLU A 262 -26.39 -7.46 -10.75
CA GLU A 262 -26.59 -6.25 -11.55
C GLU A 262 -25.39 -5.31 -11.41
N TYR A 263 -24.91 -5.13 -10.15
CA TYR A 263 -23.71 -4.35 -9.87
C TYR A 263 -22.52 -4.83 -10.68
N TRP A 264 -22.21 -6.13 -10.65
CA TRP A 264 -21.07 -6.68 -11.37
C TRP A 264 -21.20 -6.60 -12.89
N SER A 265 -22.41 -6.71 -13.44
CA SER A 265 -22.66 -6.54 -14.86
C SER A 265 -22.22 -5.14 -15.32
N VAL A 266 -22.71 -4.11 -14.64
CA VAL A 266 -22.37 -2.71 -14.94
C VAL A 266 -20.91 -2.39 -14.63
N TRP A 267 -20.38 -2.90 -13.50
CA TRP A 267 -18.98 -2.70 -13.13
C TRP A 267 -18.01 -3.26 -14.17
N ARG A 268 -18.26 -4.44 -14.73
CA ARG A 268 -17.40 -5.03 -15.77
C ARG A 268 -17.36 -4.18 -17.04
N GLU A 269 -18.44 -3.51 -17.37
CA GLU A 269 -18.52 -2.66 -18.56
C GLU A 269 -17.90 -1.28 -18.36
N HIS A 270 -17.97 -0.73 -17.16
CA HIS A 270 -17.69 0.67 -16.88
C HIS A 270 -16.48 0.94 -15.97
N THR A 271 -15.88 -0.10 -15.35
CA THR A 271 -14.68 0.13 -14.52
C THR A 271 -13.52 0.66 -15.37
N MET A 272 -12.90 1.72 -14.88
CA MET A 272 -11.78 2.41 -15.55
C MET A 272 -10.42 2.06 -14.97
N SER A 273 -10.38 1.18 -13.97
CA SER A 273 -9.17 0.94 -13.20
C SER A 273 -9.02 -0.52 -12.79
N PRO A 274 -7.85 -1.14 -12.99
CA PRO A 274 -7.56 -2.46 -12.47
C PRO A 274 -7.48 -2.53 -10.93
N TRP A 275 -7.52 -1.38 -10.24
CA TRP A 275 -7.52 -1.28 -8.77
C TRP A 275 -8.91 -1.13 -8.16
N ASP A 276 -9.96 -1.08 -8.96
CA ASP A 276 -11.34 -1.00 -8.50
C ASP A 276 -11.86 -2.41 -8.17
N LEU A 277 -11.49 -2.94 -6.99
CA LEU A 277 -11.70 -4.33 -6.60
C LEU A 277 -12.51 -4.52 -5.32
N ASP A 278 -12.83 -3.46 -4.58
CA ASP A 278 -13.34 -3.58 -3.21
C ASP A 278 -14.62 -4.42 -3.08
N LEU A 279 -15.51 -4.36 -4.07
CA LEU A 279 -16.76 -5.14 -4.14
C LEU A 279 -16.75 -6.17 -5.28
N CYS A 280 -15.57 -6.55 -5.79
CA CYS A 280 -15.47 -7.53 -6.87
C CYS A 280 -15.98 -8.91 -6.45
N PRO A 281 -16.31 -9.80 -7.40
CA PRO A 281 -16.75 -11.16 -7.10
C PRO A 281 -15.84 -11.93 -6.13
N ALA A 282 -14.51 -11.77 -6.24
CA ALA A 282 -13.56 -12.41 -5.33
C ALA A 282 -13.70 -11.92 -3.88
N ALA A 283 -13.90 -10.61 -3.66
CA ALA A 283 -14.10 -10.05 -2.32
C ALA A 283 -15.33 -10.65 -1.65
N ILE A 284 -16.41 -10.76 -2.39
CA ILE A 284 -17.68 -11.31 -1.90
C ILE A 284 -17.63 -12.83 -1.69
N ASP A 285 -16.92 -13.55 -2.56
CA ASP A 285 -16.73 -15.00 -2.39
C ASP A 285 -15.88 -15.29 -1.14
N MET A 286 -14.86 -14.49 -0.87
CA MET A 286 -14.08 -14.58 0.36
C MET A 286 -14.93 -14.19 1.59
N TYR A 287 -15.78 -13.16 1.50
CA TYR A 287 -16.72 -12.84 2.57
C TYR A 287 -17.64 -14.01 2.92
N LYS A 288 -18.26 -14.62 1.90
CA LYS A 288 -19.11 -15.81 2.09
C LYS A 288 -18.35 -17.00 2.70
N THR A 289 -17.06 -17.11 2.39
CA THR A 289 -16.23 -18.24 2.86
C THR A 289 -15.75 -18.04 4.29
N TYR A 290 -15.34 -16.82 4.66
CA TYR A 290 -14.66 -16.56 5.93
C TYR A 290 -15.54 -15.81 6.95
N GLY A 291 -16.67 -15.26 6.54
CA GLY A 291 -17.61 -14.52 7.40
C GLY A 291 -17.23 -13.07 7.65
N TYR A 292 -16.17 -12.56 7.00
CA TYR A 292 -15.69 -11.18 7.13
C TYR A 292 -15.28 -10.64 5.76
N LEU A 293 -15.48 -9.34 5.53
CA LEU A 293 -15.11 -8.69 4.27
C LEU A 293 -13.60 -8.43 4.23
N PRO A 294 -12.88 -8.92 3.20
CA PRO A 294 -11.49 -8.51 2.98
C PRO A 294 -11.42 -7.04 2.57
N ILE A 295 -10.42 -6.31 3.07
CA ILE A 295 -10.31 -4.86 2.90
C ILE A 295 -9.14 -4.51 1.97
N GLY A 296 -9.38 -3.57 1.05
CA GLY A 296 -8.37 -3.02 0.15
C GLY A 296 -7.60 -4.10 -0.62
N ASP A 297 -6.29 -4.08 -0.54
CA ASP A 297 -5.46 -5.06 -1.25
C ASP A 297 -5.65 -6.52 -0.82
N SER A 298 -6.31 -6.76 0.33
CA SER A 298 -6.61 -8.11 0.83
C SER A 298 -7.53 -8.91 -0.11
N VAL A 299 -8.36 -8.23 -0.90
CA VAL A 299 -9.21 -8.90 -1.91
C VAL A 299 -8.42 -9.66 -2.97
N ARG A 300 -7.13 -9.36 -3.12
CA ARG A 300 -6.20 -10.03 -4.03
C ARG A 300 -5.51 -11.24 -3.39
N GLY A 301 -5.58 -11.35 -2.05
CA GLY A 301 -4.97 -12.42 -1.26
C GLY A 301 -5.72 -13.75 -1.30
N GLY A 302 -6.64 -13.94 -2.23
CA GLY A 302 -7.37 -15.19 -2.43
C GLY A 302 -6.49 -16.33 -2.90
N THR A 303 -7.06 -17.52 -2.96
CA THR A 303 -6.36 -18.73 -3.40
C THR A 303 -6.11 -18.73 -4.91
N TRP A 304 -5.29 -19.67 -5.40
CA TRP A 304 -5.06 -19.88 -6.83
C TRP A 304 -6.34 -20.12 -7.64
N LYS A 305 -7.46 -20.44 -7.04
CA LYS A 305 -8.77 -20.51 -7.68
C LYS A 305 -9.18 -19.21 -8.38
N TYR A 306 -8.71 -18.07 -7.87
CA TYR A 306 -8.98 -16.74 -8.46
C TYR A 306 -7.92 -16.31 -9.49
N HIS A 307 -6.76 -16.99 -9.56
CA HIS A 307 -5.57 -16.50 -10.27
C HIS A 307 -5.08 -17.41 -11.40
N TRP A 308 -5.65 -18.56 -11.59
CA TRP A 308 -5.10 -19.67 -12.37
C TRP A 308 -4.72 -19.32 -13.81
N ASP A 309 -5.44 -18.45 -14.44
CA ASP A 309 -5.17 -17.88 -15.77
C ASP A 309 -5.82 -16.49 -15.91
N LEU A 310 -5.55 -15.80 -17.02
CA LEU A 310 -6.09 -14.47 -17.25
C LEU A 310 -7.64 -14.45 -17.29
N ARG A 311 -8.28 -15.47 -17.89
CA ARG A 311 -9.73 -15.56 -17.94
C ARG A 311 -10.34 -15.72 -16.56
N THR A 312 -9.74 -16.55 -15.71
CA THR A 312 -10.12 -16.70 -14.30
C THR A 312 -9.96 -15.39 -13.55
N LYS A 313 -8.82 -14.71 -13.72
CA LYS A 313 -8.61 -13.39 -13.13
C LYS A 313 -9.64 -12.36 -13.59
N GLN A 314 -9.98 -12.35 -14.88
CA GLN A 314 -11.01 -11.44 -15.42
C GLN A 314 -12.40 -11.70 -14.85
N TYR A 315 -12.75 -12.96 -14.62
CA TYR A 315 -14.02 -13.31 -13.99
C TYR A 315 -14.14 -12.75 -12.57
N TRP A 316 -13.09 -12.93 -11.76
CA TRP A 316 -13.08 -12.58 -10.35
C TRP A 316 -12.75 -11.10 -10.06
N TYR A 317 -11.88 -10.50 -10.86
CA TYR A 317 -11.29 -9.18 -10.62
C TYR A 317 -11.55 -8.17 -11.74
N GLY A 318 -12.53 -8.44 -12.61
CA GLY A 318 -12.97 -7.54 -13.66
C GLY A 318 -12.10 -7.58 -14.92
N PRO A 319 -12.45 -6.76 -15.94
CA PRO A 319 -11.94 -6.90 -17.30
C PRO A 319 -10.42 -6.81 -17.42
N TYR A 320 -9.76 -6.14 -16.49
CA TYR A 320 -8.30 -6.04 -16.45
C TYR A 320 -7.63 -7.24 -15.75
N GLY A 321 -8.39 -8.10 -15.06
CA GLY A 321 -7.85 -9.22 -14.28
C GLY A 321 -7.08 -8.80 -13.02
N GLY A 322 -7.29 -7.58 -12.53
CA GLY A 322 -6.62 -7.01 -11.36
C GLY A 322 -5.29 -6.30 -11.67
N PRO A 323 -4.69 -5.60 -10.66
CA PRO A 323 -3.56 -4.69 -10.86
C PRO A 323 -2.23 -5.36 -11.21
N ASP A 324 -2.03 -6.62 -10.84
CA ASP A 324 -0.77 -7.36 -11.07
C ASP A 324 -0.91 -8.41 -12.18
N SER A 325 -2.06 -8.43 -12.88
CA SER A 325 -2.27 -9.20 -14.10
C SER A 325 -1.41 -8.66 -15.25
N GLU A 326 -1.38 -9.38 -16.35
CA GLU A 326 -0.72 -8.97 -17.59
C GLU A 326 -1.18 -7.57 -18.04
N MET A 327 -2.50 -7.34 -18.02
CA MET A 327 -3.08 -6.06 -18.39
C MET A 327 -2.85 -4.98 -17.31
N GLY A 328 -3.03 -5.32 -16.05
CA GLY A 328 -2.85 -4.42 -14.92
C GLY A 328 -1.41 -3.91 -14.81
N CYS A 329 -0.41 -4.78 -14.98
CA CYS A 329 1.00 -4.39 -15.01
C CYS A 329 1.33 -3.48 -16.19
N ALA A 330 0.82 -3.80 -17.39
CA ALA A 330 1.01 -2.94 -18.56
C ALA A 330 0.40 -1.54 -18.35
N ILE A 331 -0.81 -1.46 -17.82
CA ILE A 331 -1.48 -0.20 -17.47
C ILE A 331 -0.67 0.58 -16.41
N ARG A 332 -0.15 -0.10 -15.39
CA ARG A 332 0.71 0.52 -14.36
C ARG A 332 1.95 1.17 -14.98
N ILE A 333 2.65 0.46 -15.84
CA ILE A 333 3.85 0.98 -16.52
C ILE A 333 3.51 2.20 -17.39
N LEU A 334 2.42 2.13 -18.14
CA LEU A 334 1.94 3.26 -18.97
C LEU A 334 1.59 4.47 -18.10
N HIS A 335 0.87 4.27 -16.98
CA HIS A 335 0.52 5.35 -16.06
C HIS A 335 1.76 5.99 -15.43
N VAL A 336 2.76 5.19 -15.00
CA VAL A 336 4.01 5.74 -14.46
C VAL A 336 4.73 6.60 -15.50
N ARG A 337 4.86 6.12 -16.74
CA ARG A 337 5.50 6.88 -17.84
C ARG A 337 4.75 8.17 -18.15
N ARG A 338 3.43 8.10 -18.26
CA ARG A 338 2.57 9.26 -18.51
C ARG A 338 2.71 10.29 -17.39
N ASN A 339 2.60 9.87 -16.13
CA ASN A 339 2.71 10.78 -14.98
C ASN A 339 4.07 11.49 -14.93
N VAL A 340 5.16 10.76 -15.17
CA VAL A 340 6.50 11.38 -15.25
C VAL A 340 6.58 12.38 -16.39
N GLY A 341 6.06 12.07 -17.56
CA GLY A 341 6.04 12.98 -18.70
C GLY A 341 5.21 14.24 -18.47
N GLU A 342 4.02 14.10 -17.89
CA GLU A 342 3.14 15.23 -17.54
C GLU A 342 3.79 16.14 -16.49
N MET A 343 4.35 15.55 -15.44
CA MET A 343 5.06 16.30 -14.39
C MET A 343 6.29 17.02 -14.94
N ALA A 344 7.05 16.37 -15.82
CA ALA A 344 8.20 17.01 -16.46
C ALA A 344 7.80 18.23 -17.29
N ARG A 345 6.74 18.09 -18.10
CA ARG A 345 6.20 19.22 -18.88
C ARG A 345 5.80 20.40 -17.97
N ILE A 346 5.21 20.14 -16.81
CA ILE A 346 4.77 21.18 -15.88
C ILE A 346 5.95 21.75 -15.08
N ALA A 347 6.85 20.90 -14.56
CA ALA A 347 7.96 21.32 -13.73
C ALA A 347 8.97 22.20 -14.48
N PHE A 348 9.17 21.92 -15.77
CA PHE A 348 10.14 22.67 -16.59
C PHE A 348 9.52 23.78 -17.44
N ASP A 349 8.18 23.88 -17.54
CA ASP A 349 7.51 24.99 -18.19
C ASP A 349 7.39 26.19 -17.23
N THR A 350 8.21 27.19 -17.43
CA THR A 350 8.22 28.43 -16.61
C THR A 350 7.19 29.46 -17.07
N SER A 351 6.44 29.20 -18.13
CA SER A 351 5.42 30.14 -18.66
C SER A 351 4.17 30.24 -17.78
N LYS A 352 3.93 29.21 -16.90
CA LYS A 352 2.76 29.16 -16.01
C LYS A 352 3.18 28.74 -14.61
N PRO A 353 2.50 29.25 -13.56
CA PRO A 353 2.69 28.76 -12.20
C PRO A 353 2.39 27.28 -12.07
N VAL A 354 3.25 26.55 -11.33
CA VAL A 354 3.01 25.12 -11.01
C VAL A 354 1.74 24.96 -10.19
N SER A 355 1.51 25.86 -9.25
CA SER A 355 0.34 25.90 -8.37
C SER A 355 -0.99 26.02 -9.11
N GLN A 356 -1.00 26.60 -10.33
CA GLN A 356 -2.16 26.64 -11.20
C GLN A 356 -2.32 25.36 -12.04
N SER A 357 -1.19 24.77 -12.47
CA SER A 357 -1.19 23.56 -13.32
C SER A 357 -1.51 22.30 -12.51
N ILE A 358 -0.96 22.19 -11.28
CA ILE A 358 -1.24 21.13 -10.32
C ILE A 358 -1.51 21.81 -8.97
N PRO A 359 -2.76 22.22 -8.68
CA PRO A 359 -3.10 22.80 -7.38
C PRO A 359 -2.80 21.80 -6.24
N LEU A 360 -2.24 22.32 -5.14
CA LEU A 360 -2.07 21.51 -3.93
C LEU A 360 -3.43 21.07 -3.41
N LYS A 361 -3.58 19.77 -3.21
CA LYS A 361 -4.80 19.17 -2.65
C LYS A 361 -4.40 18.11 -1.63
N PRO A 362 -5.17 17.96 -0.54
CA PRO A 362 -4.98 16.86 0.40
C PRO A 362 -5.00 15.52 -0.32
N SER A 363 -3.98 14.69 -0.09
CA SER A 363 -3.87 13.40 -0.73
C SER A 363 -4.62 12.29 0.01
N GLY A 364 -4.89 12.50 1.30
CA GLY A 364 -5.46 11.50 2.20
C GLY A 364 -4.42 10.50 2.73
N GLU A 365 -3.13 10.78 2.57
CA GLU A 365 -2.07 9.93 3.13
C GLU A 365 -1.86 10.25 4.62
N VAL A 366 -1.83 9.21 5.45
CA VAL A 366 -1.74 9.34 6.91
C VAL A 366 -0.40 9.87 7.41
N ILE A 367 0.66 9.72 6.63
CA ILE A 367 2.05 9.97 7.03
C ILE A 367 2.28 11.40 7.54
N VAL A 368 1.63 12.40 6.94
CA VAL A 368 1.78 13.80 7.35
C VAL A 368 1.11 14.06 8.70
N THR A 369 -0.01 13.39 8.97
CA THR A 369 -0.65 13.42 10.30
C THR A 369 0.29 12.83 11.36
N LEU A 370 0.93 11.68 11.08
CA LEU A 370 1.89 11.06 11.98
C LEU A 370 3.08 12.01 12.29
N MET A 371 3.71 12.56 11.25
CA MET A 371 4.83 13.50 11.42
C MET A 371 4.44 14.73 12.21
N ASN A 372 3.29 15.34 11.91
CA ASN A 372 2.81 16.52 12.64
C ASN A 372 2.48 16.22 14.11
N SER A 373 1.89 15.04 14.38
CA SER A 373 1.58 14.63 15.74
C SER A 373 2.83 14.36 16.56
N ILE A 374 3.83 13.71 15.97
CA ILE A 374 5.09 13.41 16.66
C ILE A 374 5.90 14.68 16.89
N TYR A 375 6.10 15.50 15.86
CA TYR A 375 6.99 16.66 15.95
C TYR A 375 6.41 17.80 16.80
N ASN A 376 5.11 18.05 16.67
CA ASN A 376 4.43 19.17 17.34
C ASN A 376 3.65 18.76 18.59
N ASP A 377 3.78 17.51 19.04
CA ASP A 377 3.04 16.93 20.17
C ASP A 377 1.52 17.21 20.07
N LYS A 378 0.94 16.90 18.90
CA LYS A 378 -0.49 17.04 18.64
C LYS A 378 -1.15 15.65 18.63
N PRO A 379 -1.75 15.20 19.74
CA PRO A 379 -2.34 13.88 19.82
C PRO A 379 -3.42 13.65 18.76
N ALA A 380 -3.37 12.51 18.08
CA ALA A 380 -4.35 12.07 17.11
C ALA A 380 -4.56 10.55 17.15
N ASP A 381 -5.77 10.09 16.85
CA ASP A 381 -6.14 8.70 16.62
C ASP A 381 -6.88 8.50 15.30
N SER A 382 -7.17 9.60 14.64
CA SER A 382 -7.92 9.71 13.40
C SER A 382 -7.48 10.94 12.64
N TYR A 383 -7.78 10.97 11.34
CA TYR A 383 -7.43 12.07 10.44
C TYR A 383 -8.47 12.25 9.34
N GLU A 384 -8.47 13.42 8.73
CA GLU A 384 -9.39 13.73 7.64
C GLU A 384 -8.87 13.20 6.31
N ILE A 385 -9.71 12.47 5.59
CA ILE A 385 -9.43 11.99 4.25
C ILE A 385 -10.49 12.49 3.27
N PRO A 386 -10.10 12.75 2.01
CA PRO A 386 -11.08 13.06 0.97
C PRO A 386 -12.07 11.91 0.79
N PHE A 387 -13.36 12.23 0.82
CA PHE A 387 -14.43 11.29 0.60
C PHE A 387 -15.56 11.99 -0.18
N PHE A 388 -15.77 11.60 -1.42
CA PHE A 388 -16.64 12.33 -2.38
C PHE A 388 -16.24 13.81 -2.49
N ASP A 389 -17.18 14.72 -2.30
CA ASP A 389 -16.95 16.17 -2.31
C ASP A 389 -16.62 16.76 -0.93
N GLY A 390 -16.54 15.90 0.09
CA GLY A 390 -16.25 16.28 1.47
C GLY A 390 -15.03 15.56 2.02
N GLN A 391 -15.00 15.51 3.33
CA GLN A 391 -13.99 14.78 4.11
C GLN A 391 -14.72 13.88 5.10
N ILE A 392 -14.13 12.72 5.39
CA ILE A 392 -14.52 11.90 6.53
C ILE A 392 -13.35 11.73 7.47
N ARG A 393 -13.67 11.52 8.72
CA ARG A 393 -12.67 11.19 9.73
C ARG A 393 -12.40 9.68 9.72
N ALA A 394 -11.19 9.31 9.31
CA ALA A 394 -10.74 7.93 9.26
C ALA A 394 -9.84 7.61 10.46
N PRO A 395 -9.93 6.42 11.08
CA PRO A 395 -8.98 6.00 12.10
C PRO A 395 -7.57 5.87 11.51
N ILE A 396 -6.55 6.12 12.33
CA ILE A 396 -5.13 5.97 11.92
C ILE A 396 -4.73 4.51 12.02
N TYR A 397 -4.50 3.86 10.88
CA TYR A 397 -3.95 2.51 10.78
C TYR A 397 -2.53 2.57 10.21
N VAL A 398 -1.62 1.85 10.85
CA VAL A 398 -0.22 1.69 10.40
C VAL A 398 0.28 0.28 10.71
N ASN A 399 1.37 -0.09 10.06
CA ASN A 399 2.06 -1.36 10.33
C ASN A 399 3.15 -1.12 11.37
N VAL A 400 3.02 -1.73 12.54
CA VAL A 400 3.97 -1.66 13.66
C VAL A 400 4.17 -3.04 14.26
N MET A 401 5.31 -3.25 14.94
CA MET A 401 5.59 -4.52 15.60
C MET A 401 4.48 -4.88 16.58
N ASN A 402 3.95 -6.11 16.47
CA ASN A 402 2.78 -6.56 17.23
C ASN A 402 2.97 -6.46 18.74
N LYS A 403 4.14 -6.88 19.21
CA LYS A 403 4.38 -7.03 20.67
C LYS A 403 3.25 -7.88 21.31
N GLU A 404 2.14 -7.28 21.70
CA GLU A 404 0.94 -7.95 22.23
C GLU A 404 -0.36 -7.25 21.79
N THR A 405 -0.30 -6.42 20.78
CA THR A 405 -1.45 -5.65 20.29
C THR A 405 -2.57 -6.55 19.80
N ILE A 406 -2.24 -7.64 19.09
CA ILE A 406 -3.17 -8.69 18.66
C ILE A 406 -2.69 -10.02 19.29
N PRO A 407 -3.42 -10.58 20.28
CA PRO A 407 -2.90 -11.62 21.18
C PRO A 407 -2.50 -12.94 20.51
N ASN A 408 -3.20 -13.36 19.45
CA ASN A 408 -2.95 -14.64 18.78
C ASN A 408 -2.02 -14.52 17.56
N LEU A 409 -1.38 -13.38 17.35
CA LEU A 409 -0.32 -13.21 16.34
C LEU A 409 1.07 -13.19 17.03
N PRO A 410 2.14 -13.62 16.33
CA PRO A 410 3.50 -13.56 16.87
C PRO A 410 3.88 -12.13 17.28
N LYS A 411 4.61 -12.00 18.41
CA LYS A 411 4.99 -10.69 18.97
C LYS A 411 5.99 -9.92 18.09
N ASN A 412 6.80 -10.65 17.34
CA ASN A 412 7.93 -10.16 16.57
C ASN A 412 7.65 -9.97 15.08
N ILE A 413 6.39 -9.86 14.69
CA ILE A 413 5.98 -9.47 13.32
C ILE A 413 5.27 -8.11 13.34
N ALA A 414 5.27 -7.42 12.22
CA ALA A 414 4.44 -6.23 12.05
C ALA A 414 2.97 -6.62 11.88
N VAL A 415 2.07 -5.81 12.42
CA VAL A 415 0.61 -5.94 12.26
C VAL A 415 0.02 -4.61 11.79
N GLU A 416 -1.00 -4.66 10.96
CA GLU A 416 -1.74 -3.46 10.55
C GLU A 416 -2.83 -3.19 11.57
N THR A 417 -2.69 -2.10 12.34
CA THR A 417 -3.54 -1.83 13.50
C THR A 417 -3.84 -0.35 13.70
N HIS A 418 -4.95 -0.07 14.38
CA HIS A 418 -5.33 1.26 14.84
C HIS A 418 -4.35 1.75 15.91
N VAL A 419 -3.91 3.00 15.80
CA VAL A 419 -2.96 3.61 16.72
C VAL A 419 -3.42 4.98 17.19
N LYS A 420 -2.92 5.38 18.38
CA LYS A 420 -2.82 6.77 18.80
C LYS A 420 -1.42 7.25 18.53
N VAL A 421 -1.26 8.53 18.24
CA VAL A 421 0.02 9.17 17.99
C VAL A 421 0.11 10.50 18.74
N ASP A 422 1.25 10.77 19.35
CA ASP A 422 1.57 12.03 20.05
C ASP A 422 3.09 12.32 19.99
N GLY A 423 3.58 13.30 20.72
CA GLY A 423 5.00 13.64 20.78
C GLY A 423 5.93 12.54 21.30
N LYS A 424 5.38 11.46 21.90
CA LYS A 424 6.14 10.30 22.33
C LYS A 424 6.20 9.20 21.26
N GLY A 425 5.47 9.37 20.16
CA GLY A 425 5.47 8.47 19.02
C GLY A 425 4.13 7.77 18.77
N ILE A 426 4.21 6.54 18.26
CA ILE A 426 3.06 5.75 17.81
C ILE A 426 2.71 4.69 18.86
N HIS A 427 1.45 4.68 19.31
CA HIS A 427 0.94 3.83 20.40
C HIS A 427 -0.17 2.92 19.86
N PRO A 428 0.11 1.63 19.59
CA PRO A 428 -0.89 0.67 19.15
C PRO A 428 -2.03 0.52 20.18
N ILE A 429 -3.25 0.50 19.68
CA ILE A 429 -4.44 0.25 20.51
C ILE A 429 -4.65 -1.27 20.58
N PRO A 430 -4.65 -1.88 21.81
CA PRO A 430 -4.88 -3.31 21.96
C PRO A 430 -6.17 -3.76 21.28
N LYS A 431 -6.14 -4.94 20.68
CA LYS A 431 -7.24 -5.57 19.96
C LYS A 431 -7.54 -6.95 20.52
N ASP A 432 -8.76 -7.41 20.29
CA ASP A 432 -9.09 -8.82 20.48
C ASP A 432 -8.37 -9.70 19.46
N ALA A 433 -8.30 -10.99 19.74
CA ALA A 433 -7.72 -11.99 18.85
C ALA A 433 -8.36 -11.96 17.43
N ILE A 434 -7.60 -12.31 16.43
CA ILE A 434 -8.12 -12.60 15.08
C ILE A 434 -9.11 -13.76 15.18
N PRO A 435 -10.29 -13.69 14.54
CA PRO A 435 -11.23 -14.80 14.46
C PRO A 435 -10.59 -16.08 13.92
N ASP A 436 -10.94 -17.22 14.49
CA ASP A 436 -10.32 -18.53 14.20
C ASP A 436 -10.29 -18.88 12.70
N SER A 437 -11.35 -18.56 11.96
CA SER A 437 -11.41 -18.81 10.51
C SER A 437 -10.34 -18.02 9.78
N LEU A 438 -10.22 -16.72 10.08
CA LEU A 438 -9.21 -15.84 9.48
C LEU A 438 -7.79 -16.21 9.93
N TYR A 439 -7.62 -16.56 11.22
CA TYR A 439 -6.31 -16.96 11.74
C TYR A 439 -5.76 -18.17 11.01
N LYS A 440 -6.55 -19.24 10.88
CA LYS A 440 -6.11 -20.50 10.26
C LYS A 440 -5.89 -20.39 8.76
N TYR A 441 -6.79 -19.71 8.05
CA TYR A 441 -6.83 -19.75 6.58
C TYR A 441 -6.20 -18.51 5.91
N ALA A 442 -6.02 -17.42 6.63
CA ALA A 442 -5.41 -16.21 6.10
C ALA A 442 -4.10 -15.85 6.81
N MET A 443 -4.09 -15.75 8.16
CA MET A 443 -2.92 -15.28 8.89
C MET A 443 -1.78 -16.29 8.90
N LEU A 444 -2.01 -17.55 9.27
CA LEU A 444 -0.95 -18.57 9.34
C LEU A 444 -0.22 -18.76 8.00
N PRO A 445 -0.89 -18.94 6.87
CA PRO A 445 -0.21 -19.02 5.58
C PRO A 445 0.60 -17.75 5.25
N ARG A 446 0.08 -16.57 5.62
CA ARG A 446 0.77 -15.30 5.37
C ARG A 446 2.01 -15.15 6.24
N ILE A 447 1.93 -15.51 7.51
CA ILE A 447 3.06 -15.51 8.44
C ILE A 447 4.16 -16.47 7.97
N THR A 448 3.79 -17.67 7.55
CA THR A 448 4.75 -18.66 7.03
C THR A 448 5.53 -18.09 5.84
N ARG A 449 4.84 -17.44 4.91
CA ARG A 449 5.50 -16.82 3.74
C ARG A 449 6.37 -15.62 4.12
N LEU A 450 5.95 -14.83 5.10
CA LEU A 450 6.77 -13.78 5.67
C LEU A 450 8.10 -14.34 6.19
N GLU A 451 8.06 -15.39 7.01
CA GLU A 451 9.27 -15.99 7.57
C GLU A 451 10.19 -16.56 6.48
N TRP A 452 9.66 -17.25 5.49
CA TRP A 452 10.45 -17.73 4.34
C TRP A 452 11.08 -16.58 3.56
N ALA A 453 10.34 -15.47 3.34
CA ALA A 453 10.89 -14.30 2.65
C ALA A 453 12.05 -13.68 3.43
N LEU A 454 11.90 -13.51 4.74
CA LEU A 454 12.94 -12.98 5.60
C LEU A 454 14.16 -13.92 5.63
N GLU A 455 13.95 -15.22 5.84
CA GLU A 455 15.04 -16.18 5.84
C GLU A 455 15.81 -16.17 4.51
N ALA A 456 15.13 -16.26 3.38
CA ALA A 456 15.77 -16.27 2.07
C ALA A 456 16.57 -14.98 1.80
N ASN A 457 15.96 -13.82 2.07
CA ASN A 457 16.60 -12.54 1.72
C ASN A 457 17.67 -12.08 2.73
N LEU A 458 17.61 -12.52 4.01
CA LEU A 458 18.63 -12.21 5.02
C LEU A 458 19.75 -13.24 5.07
N ARG A 459 19.40 -14.53 5.08
CA ARG A 459 20.38 -15.63 5.16
C ARG A 459 21.03 -15.95 3.80
N GLY A 460 20.25 -15.90 2.73
CA GLY A 460 20.69 -16.35 1.41
C GLY A 460 20.73 -17.88 1.28
N GLY A 461 21.43 -18.33 0.24
CA GLY A 461 21.62 -19.74 -0.07
C GLY A 461 20.53 -20.31 -0.98
N ARG A 462 20.95 -21.21 -1.90
CA ARG A 462 20.06 -21.84 -2.87
C ARG A 462 18.99 -22.72 -2.21
N ASP A 463 19.33 -23.34 -1.09
CA ASP A 463 18.43 -24.18 -0.31
C ASP A 463 17.21 -23.42 0.23
N ALA A 464 17.38 -22.16 0.62
CA ALA A 464 16.26 -21.31 1.06
C ALA A 464 15.25 -21.07 -0.08
N LEU A 465 15.75 -20.86 -1.30
CA LEU A 465 14.89 -20.74 -2.48
C LEU A 465 14.16 -22.04 -2.79
N PHE A 466 14.85 -23.18 -2.68
CA PHE A 466 14.26 -24.50 -2.87
C PHE A 466 13.15 -24.78 -1.87
N GLN A 467 13.39 -24.55 -0.58
CA GLN A 467 12.42 -24.80 0.48
C GLN A 467 11.15 -23.98 0.28
N TRP A 468 11.27 -22.77 -0.23
CA TRP A 468 10.12 -21.96 -0.57
C TRP A 468 9.37 -22.50 -1.80
N LEU A 469 10.09 -22.75 -2.89
CA LEU A 469 9.46 -23.14 -4.16
C LEU A 469 8.86 -24.55 -4.16
N ILE A 470 9.34 -25.46 -3.31
CA ILE A 470 8.81 -26.83 -3.23
C ILE A 470 7.34 -26.87 -2.78
N VAL A 471 6.88 -25.87 -2.03
CA VAL A 471 5.50 -25.76 -1.56
C VAL A 471 4.62 -24.88 -2.47
N ASP A 472 5.19 -24.31 -3.52
CA ASP A 472 4.40 -23.55 -4.50
C ASP A 472 3.50 -24.49 -5.30
N MET A 473 2.20 -24.17 -5.39
CA MET A 473 1.20 -25.00 -6.05
C MET A 473 1.44 -25.18 -7.56
N ARG A 474 2.28 -24.36 -8.17
CA ARG A 474 2.66 -24.43 -9.60
C ARG A 474 3.85 -25.34 -9.83
N THR A 475 4.56 -25.71 -8.78
CA THR A 475 5.75 -26.59 -8.89
C THR A 475 5.32 -28.01 -9.21
N LYS A 476 5.79 -28.52 -10.35
CA LYS A 476 5.49 -29.88 -10.84
C LYS A 476 6.68 -30.84 -10.69
N SER A 477 7.90 -30.31 -10.50
CA SER A 477 9.10 -31.14 -10.38
C SER A 477 10.25 -30.37 -9.73
N MET A 478 11.23 -31.09 -9.15
CA MET A 478 12.46 -30.48 -8.62
C MET A 478 13.25 -29.77 -9.72
N LYS A 479 13.26 -30.33 -10.92
CA LYS A 479 13.91 -29.71 -12.08
C LYS A 479 13.32 -28.34 -12.43
N GLN A 480 12.02 -28.18 -12.31
CA GLN A 480 11.36 -26.87 -12.54
C GLN A 480 11.86 -25.82 -11.55
N ILE A 481 12.11 -26.21 -10.30
CA ILE A 481 12.68 -25.30 -9.28
C ILE A 481 14.10 -24.89 -9.68
N ASP A 482 14.95 -25.86 -10.04
CA ASP A 482 16.30 -25.56 -10.52
C ASP A 482 16.29 -24.63 -11.71
N ASP A 483 15.45 -24.92 -12.71
CA ASP A 483 15.36 -24.13 -13.93
C ASP A 483 14.99 -22.67 -13.67
N VAL A 484 13.99 -22.41 -12.81
CA VAL A 484 13.58 -21.02 -12.52
C VAL A 484 14.61 -20.27 -11.67
N ILE A 485 15.23 -20.93 -10.69
CA ILE A 485 16.28 -20.30 -9.88
C ILE A 485 17.43 -19.90 -10.81
N ASP A 486 17.90 -20.84 -11.63
CA ASP A 486 18.99 -20.60 -12.58
C ASP A 486 18.64 -19.48 -13.58
N ALA A 487 17.44 -19.48 -14.13
CA ALA A 487 16.99 -18.50 -15.10
C ALA A 487 16.94 -17.07 -14.48
N ILE A 488 16.41 -16.93 -13.27
CA ILE A 488 16.32 -15.66 -12.57
C ILE A 488 17.71 -15.14 -12.16
N LEU A 489 18.55 -15.99 -11.57
CA LEU A 489 19.86 -15.59 -11.08
C LEU A 489 20.84 -15.25 -12.22
N LYS A 490 20.63 -15.79 -13.42
CA LYS A 490 21.41 -15.48 -14.63
C LYS A 490 20.97 -14.21 -15.36
N LEU A 491 19.86 -13.58 -14.96
CA LEU A 491 19.44 -12.32 -15.59
C LEU A 491 20.48 -11.22 -15.39
N PRO A 492 20.76 -10.40 -16.42
CA PRO A 492 21.67 -9.27 -16.30
C PRO A 492 21.21 -8.31 -15.17
N GLY A 493 22.13 -7.92 -14.32
CA GLY A 493 21.89 -7.08 -13.15
C GLY A 493 21.51 -7.84 -11.87
N ASN A 494 21.54 -9.20 -11.90
CA ASN A 494 21.32 -10.06 -10.74
C ASN A 494 22.62 -10.66 -10.17
N GLU A 495 23.77 -10.16 -10.57
CA GLU A 495 25.08 -10.72 -10.18
C GLU A 495 25.28 -10.70 -8.66
N GLU A 496 24.83 -9.66 -7.99
CA GLU A 496 24.88 -9.54 -6.53
C GLU A 496 23.90 -10.51 -5.86
N MET A 497 22.67 -10.55 -6.35
CA MET A 497 21.64 -11.48 -5.88
C MET A 497 22.07 -12.94 -6.09
N ALA A 498 22.72 -13.26 -7.24
CA ALA A 498 23.25 -14.58 -7.51
C ALA A 498 24.32 -15.01 -6.51
N LYS A 499 25.19 -14.09 -6.09
CA LYS A 499 26.19 -14.37 -5.03
C LYS A 499 25.55 -14.59 -3.66
N HIS A 500 24.44 -13.90 -3.37
CA HIS A 500 23.73 -14.06 -2.11
C HIS A 500 23.05 -15.42 -2.00
N PHE A 501 22.55 -15.93 -3.12
CA PHE A 501 21.86 -17.22 -3.20
C PHE A 501 22.72 -18.39 -3.72
N SER A 502 24.04 -18.19 -3.83
CA SER A 502 24.98 -19.26 -4.21
C SER A 502 25.33 -20.20 -3.06
#